data_4ecdfcb597c16fb3df2b41e491dc2336
#
_entry.id   4ecdfcb597c16fb3df2b41e491dc2336
#
_cell.length_a   1.000
_cell.length_b   1.000
_cell.length_c   1.000
_cell.angle_alpha   90.00
_cell.angle_beta   90.00
_cell.angle_gamma   90.00
#
_symmetry.space_group_name_H-M   'P 1'
#
loop_
_entity.id
_entity.type
_entity.pdbx_description
1 polymer ?
#
loop_
_entity_poly.entity_id
_entity_poly.type
_entity_poly.pdbx_seq_one_letter_code
_entity_poly.pdbx_strand_id
1 'polypeptide(L)'
;MKVKEINYLLLSKVMLPLGLVIGFAAYQCCFKPGMENYRRYSGLKQENSAGSLSISPAYSVSREAAVSSLYRRFLVDTLLWKNDLWNQCAKLSQQFNCSVAAFPELSRMESEQQTVLRQEVVFNGDFHSLLALQHALDTIRNIGLVGGLSYNRNPRALQTTLKIQLLALPERRNP
;
A
#
# COMPACT_ATOMS: atom_id res chain seq x y z
N MET A 1 60.26 -14.85 -9.66
CA MET A 1 59.17 -14.91 -8.64
C MET A 1 59.01 -16.35 -8.19
N LYS A 2 59.40 -16.72 -6.97
CA LYS A 2 59.21 -18.07 -6.43
C LYS A 2 57.76 -18.23 -6.01
N VAL A 3 57.01 -19.06 -6.71
CA VAL A 3 55.69 -19.49 -6.29
C VAL A 3 55.85 -20.32 -5.01
N LYS A 4 55.42 -19.76 -3.88
CA LYS A 4 55.39 -20.46 -2.60
C LYS A 4 54.47 -21.68 -2.75
N GLU A 5 55.01 -22.87 -2.60
CA GLU A 5 54.21 -24.10 -2.53
C GLU A 5 53.20 -23.95 -1.41
N ILE A 6 51.95 -23.87 -1.77
CA ILE A 6 50.83 -23.78 -0.82
C ILE A 6 50.67 -25.16 -0.18
N ASN A 7 50.92 -25.22 1.13
CA ASN A 7 50.79 -26.45 1.90
C ASN A 7 49.32 -26.86 1.97
N TYR A 8 48.87 -27.70 1.06
CA TYR A 8 47.45 -28.14 0.93
C TYR A 8 46.92 -28.80 2.21
N LEU A 9 47.80 -29.43 3.02
CA LEU A 9 47.47 -30.01 4.32
C LEU A 9 47.09 -28.93 5.37
N LEU A 10 47.75 -27.79 5.34
CA LEU A 10 47.46 -26.67 6.22
C LEU A 10 46.16 -25.96 5.76
N LEU A 11 45.98 -25.83 4.46
CA LEU A 11 44.79 -25.22 3.86
C LEU A 11 43.55 -26.04 4.18
N SER A 12 43.58 -27.37 4.10
CA SER A 12 42.44 -28.23 4.42
C SER A 12 42.09 -28.18 5.91
N LYS A 13 43.07 -28.05 6.82
CA LYS A 13 42.80 -27.91 8.26
C LYS A 13 42.13 -26.59 8.65
N VAL A 14 42.35 -25.52 7.87
CA VAL A 14 41.76 -24.21 8.11
C VAL A 14 40.40 -24.08 7.39
N MET A 15 40.26 -24.68 6.21
CA MET A 15 39.03 -24.64 5.43
C MET A 15 37.85 -25.34 6.11
N LEU A 16 38.13 -26.44 6.84
CA LEU A 16 37.06 -27.21 7.50
C LEU A 16 36.37 -26.42 8.63
N PRO A 17 37.10 -25.81 9.60
CA PRO A 17 36.46 -24.97 10.62
C PRO A 17 35.84 -23.69 10.04
N LEU A 18 36.45 -23.10 9.00
CA LEU A 18 35.88 -21.92 8.33
C LEU A 18 34.55 -22.26 7.67
N GLY A 19 34.42 -23.40 7.00
CA GLY A 19 33.18 -23.89 6.42
C GLY A 19 32.08 -24.11 7.48
N LEU A 20 32.43 -24.64 8.64
CA LEU A 20 31.51 -24.81 9.77
C LEU A 20 30.99 -23.45 10.30
N VAL A 21 31.88 -22.47 10.45
CA VAL A 21 31.52 -21.14 10.93
C VAL A 21 30.57 -20.44 9.92
N ILE A 22 30.89 -20.51 8.62
CA ILE A 22 30.04 -19.94 7.57
C ILE A 22 28.67 -20.65 7.52
N GLY A 23 28.66 -21.98 7.59
CA GLY A 23 27.44 -22.78 7.64
C GLY A 23 26.55 -22.44 8.85
N PHE A 24 27.17 -22.26 10.01
CA PHE A 24 26.45 -21.85 11.22
C PHE A 24 25.89 -20.43 11.13
N ALA A 25 26.64 -19.49 10.58
CA ALA A 25 26.20 -18.13 10.35
C ALA A 25 25.02 -18.09 9.34
N ALA A 26 25.13 -18.83 8.25
CA ALA A 26 24.04 -18.96 7.27
C ALA A 26 22.78 -19.59 7.88
N TYR A 27 22.95 -20.61 8.74
CA TYR A 27 21.82 -21.19 9.47
C TYR A 27 21.13 -20.17 10.38
N GLN A 28 21.88 -19.41 11.17
CA GLN A 28 21.33 -18.42 12.09
C GLN A 28 20.63 -17.26 11.36
N CYS A 29 21.22 -16.79 10.25
CA CYS A 29 20.71 -15.60 9.56
C CYS A 29 19.55 -15.91 8.59
N CYS A 30 19.55 -17.08 7.94
CA CYS A 30 18.59 -17.39 6.88
C CYS A 30 17.55 -18.44 7.29
N PHE A 31 17.98 -19.54 7.90
CA PHE A 31 17.07 -20.64 8.18
C PHE A 31 16.22 -20.45 9.44
N LYS A 32 16.82 -19.97 10.51
CA LYS A 32 16.11 -19.79 11.79
C LYS A 32 14.93 -18.83 11.67
N PRO A 33 15.08 -17.60 11.15
CA PRO A 33 13.94 -16.68 10.99
C PRO A 33 12.91 -17.18 9.98
N GLY A 34 13.35 -17.86 8.92
CA GLY A 34 12.42 -18.47 7.96
C GLY A 34 11.55 -19.56 8.58
N MET A 35 12.14 -20.41 9.41
CA MET A 35 11.43 -21.50 10.08
C MET A 35 10.50 -21.00 11.20
N GLU A 36 10.88 -19.93 11.90
CA GLU A 36 9.99 -19.27 12.87
C GLU A 36 8.79 -18.62 12.20
N ASN A 37 8.98 -17.94 11.08
CA ASN A 37 7.91 -17.35 10.29
C ASN A 37 6.99 -18.43 9.70
N TYR A 38 7.54 -19.54 9.22
CA TYR A 38 6.73 -20.66 8.75
C TYR A 38 5.90 -21.31 9.86
N ARG A 39 6.47 -21.48 11.06
CA ARG A 39 5.73 -21.98 12.22
C ARG A 39 4.62 -21.02 12.65
N ARG A 40 4.87 -19.71 12.66
CA ARG A 40 3.83 -18.70 12.94
C ARG A 40 2.73 -18.73 11.89
N TYR A 41 3.09 -18.84 10.61
CA TYR A 41 2.10 -18.94 9.53
C TYR A 41 1.26 -20.22 9.61
N SER A 42 1.88 -21.36 9.89
CA SER A 42 1.16 -22.63 10.07
C SER A 42 0.27 -22.62 11.31
N GLY A 43 0.72 -21.99 12.41
CA GLY A 43 -0.10 -21.77 13.61
C GLY A 43 -1.33 -20.92 13.32
N LEU A 44 -1.15 -19.78 12.65
CA LEU A 44 -2.26 -18.90 12.26
C LEU A 44 -3.22 -19.58 11.26
N LYS A 45 -2.72 -20.43 10.37
CA LYS A 45 -3.54 -21.19 9.45
C LYS A 45 -4.35 -22.26 10.17
N GLN A 46 -3.79 -22.87 11.19
CA GLN A 46 -4.46 -23.89 12.01
C GLN A 46 -5.49 -23.25 12.95
N GLU A 47 -5.19 -22.07 13.54
CA GLU A 47 -6.15 -21.27 14.28
C GLU A 47 -7.30 -20.79 13.40
N ASN A 48 -7.04 -20.34 12.18
CA ASN A 48 -8.08 -19.97 11.21
C ASN A 48 -8.95 -21.16 10.78
N SER A 49 -8.39 -22.35 10.64
CA SER A 49 -9.16 -23.54 10.30
C SER A 49 -9.91 -24.13 11.51
N ALA A 50 -9.37 -23.98 12.72
CA ALA A 50 -10.06 -24.35 13.95
C ALA A 50 -11.02 -23.26 14.43
N GLY A 51 -10.73 -21.99 14.14
CA GLY A 51 -11.53 -20.82 14.53
C GLY A 51 -12.81 -20.62 13.71
N SER A 52 -13.05 -21.41 12.65
CA SER A 52 -14.33 -21.35 11.92
C SER A 52 -15.53 -21.80 12.75
N LEU A 53 -15.32 -22.30 13.98
CA LEU A 53 -16.37 -22.83 14.82
C LEU A 53 -16.59 -22.09 16.16
N SER A 54 -15.80 -21.07 16.48
CA SER A 54 -15.97 -20.33 17.73
C SER A 54 -15.53 -18.85 17.63
N ILE A 55 -16.10 -18.12 16.69
CA ILE A 55 -16.03 -16.66 16.76
C ILE A 55 -16.95 -16.24 17.91
N SER A 56 -16.36 -15.79 19.03
CA SER A 56 -17.14 -15.23 20.14
C SER A 56 -18.09 -14.16 19.59
N PRO A 57 -19.41 -14.21 19.92
CA PRO A 57 -20.38 -13.24 19.43
C PRO A 57 -19.97 -11.79 19.66
N ALA A 58 -19.27 -11.52 20.77
CA ALA A 58 -18.73 -10.20 21.10
C ALA A 58 -17.65 -9.73 20.12
N TYR A 59 -16.80 -10.64 19.62
CA TYR A 59 -15.77 -10.33 18.64
C TYR A 59 -16.35 -10.05 17.25
N SER A 60 -17.39 -10.78 16.85
CA SER A 60 -18.09 -10.57 15.58
C SER A 60 -18.78 -9.20 15.54
N VAL A 61 -19.50 -8.82 16.60
CA VAL A 61 -20.20 -7.53 16.71
C VAL A 61 -19.21 -6.36 16.71
N SER A 62 -18.10 -6.46 17.44
CA SER A 62 -17.06 -5.42 17.44
C SER A 62 -16.41 -5.27 16.06
N ARG A 63 -16.11 -6.39 15.39
CA ARG A 63 -15.55 -6.38 14.05
C ARG A 63 -16.54 -5.85 13.01
N GLU A 64 -17.78 -6.21 13.09
CA GLU A 64 -18.85 -5.73 12.21
C GLU A 64 -19.08 -4.23 12.38
N ALA A 65 -19.09 -3.72 13.61
CA ALA A 65 -19.14 -2.30 13.89
C ALA A 65 -17.90 -1.55 13.35
N ALA A 66 -16.70 -2.12 13.50
CA ALA A 66 -15.48 -1.52 12.94
C ALA A 66 -15.50 -1.51 11.40
N VAL A 67 -15.91 -2.60 10.76
CA VAL A 67 -16.04 -2.69 9.31
C VAL A 67 -17.11 -1.73 8.81
N SER A 68 -18.27 -1.64 9.46
CA SER A 68 -19.34 -0.71 9.07
C SER A 68 -18.93 0.75 9.24
N SER A 69 -18.15 1.08 10.28
CA SER A 69 -17.60 2.42 10.48
C SER A 69 -16.58 2.81 9.41
N LEU A 70 -15.73 1.86 8.99
CA LEU A 70 -14.81 2.03 7.88
C LEU A 70 -15.57 2.19 6.56
N TYR A 71 -16.55 1.34 6.31
CA TYR A 71 -17.36 1.38 5.11
C TYR A 71 -18.05 2.73 4.92
N ARG A 72 -18.63 3.29 6.01
CA ARG A 72 -19.27 4.62 5.99
C ARG A 72 -18.34 5.76 5.59
N ARG A 73 -17.02 5.63 5.82
CA ARG A 73 -16.04 6.65 5.40
C ARG A 73 -15.86 6.74 3.89
N PHE A 74 -16.20 5.68 3.18
CA PHE A 74 -16.05 5.59 1.72
C PHE A 74 -17.38 5.76 0.99
N LEU A 75 -18.50 5.83 1.72
CA LEU A 75 -19.79 6.15 1.15
C LEU A 75 -19.85 7.62 0.79
N VAL A 76 -20.19 7.90 -0.44
CA VAL A 76 -20.29 9.27 -0.97
C VAL A 76 -21.58 9.46 -1.73
N ASP A 77 -22.16 10.67 -1.66
CA ASP A 77 -23.25 11.06 -2.56
C ASP A 77 -22.68 11.22 -3.98
N THR A 78 -23.14 10.39 -4.89
CA THR A 78 -22.63 10.33 -6.27
C THR A 78 -22.73 11.69 -7.00
N LEU A 79 -23.74 12.51 -6.67
CA LEU A 79 -23.96 13.80 -7.33
C LEU A 79 -23.04 14.89 -6.80
N LEU A 80 -22.80 14.91 -5.50
CA LEU A 80 -22.01 15.94 -4.83
C LEU A 80 -20.52 15.60 -4.80
N TRP A 81 -20.17 14.33 -4.75
CA TRP A 81 -18.79 13.88 -4.56
C TRP A 81 -17.80 14.45 -5.59
N LYS A 82 -18.18 14.48 -6.86
CA LYS A 82 -17.32 15.03 -7.92
C LYS A 82 -17.01 16.50 -7.69
N ASN A 83 -18.00 17.28 -7.30
CA ASN A 83 -17.85 18.72 -7.05
C ASN A 83 -17.05 18.98 -5.77
N ASP A 84 -17.31 18.23 -4.71
CA ASP A 84 -16.59 18.35 -3.45
C ASP A 84 -15.12 17.98 -3.65
N LEU A 85 -14.86 16.88 -4.36
CA LEU A 85 -13.52 16.45 -4.70
C LEU A 85 -12.77 17.51 -5.54
N TRP A 86 -13.43 18.07 -6.55
CA TRP A 86 -12.86 19.15 -7.34
C TRP A 86 -12.48 20.36 -6.49
N ASN A 87 -13.39 20.80 -5.63
CA ASN A 87 -13.16 21.94 -4.73
C ASN A 87 -11.99 21.68 -3.79
N GLN A 88 -11.89 20.47 -3.24
CA GLN A 88 -10.77 20.08 -2.38
C GLN A 88 -9.44 20.04 -3.16
N CYS A 89 -9.43 19.44 -4.33
CA CYS A 89 -8.25 19.40 -5.19
C CYS A 89 -7.78 20.79 -5.63
N ALA A 90 -8.70 21.67 -5.99
CA ALA A 90 -8.42 23.06 -6.37
C ALA A 90 -7.84 23.84 -5.19
N LYS A 91 -8.41 23.70 -3.98
CA LYS A 91 -7.92 24.33 -2.77
C LYS A 91 -6.51 23.86 -2.41
N LEU A 92 -6.28 22.56 -2.43
CA LEU A 92 -4.97 21.98 -2.12
C LEU A 92 -3.92 22.36 -3.17
N SER A 93 -4.28 22.39 -4.44
CA SER A 93 -3.35 22.78 -5.51
C SER A 93 -2.85 24.22 -5.30
N GLN A 94 -3.71 25.14 -4.89
CA GLN A 94 -3.33 26.50 -4.53
C GLN A 94 -2.43 26.54 -3.29
N GLN A 95 -2.79 25.77 -2.26
CA GLN A 95 -2.03 25.74 -1.00
C GLN A 95 -0.60 25.23 -1.17
N PHE A 96 -0.41 24.22 -2.03
CA PHE A 96 0.90 23.58 -2.26
C PHE A 96 1.60 24.06 -3.54
N ASN A 97 1.12 25.14 -4.14
CA ASN A 97 1.71 25.73 -5.34
C ASN A 97 1.85 24.72 -6.51
N CYS A 98 0.82 23.89 -6.68
CA CYS A 98 0.67 22.94 -7.76
C CYS A 98 -0.46 23.37 -8.70
N SER A 99 -0.58 22.74 -9.85
CA SER A 99 -1.71 22.95 -10.77
C SER A 99 -2.44 21.65 -11.03
N VAL A 100 -3.77 21.70 -11.12
CA VAL A 100 -4.58 20.58 -11.61
C VAL A 100 -4.46 20.55 -13.13
N ALA A 101 -3.81 19.52 -13.65
CA ALA A 101 -3.58 19.37 -15.09
C ALA A 101 -4.76 18.71 -15.81
N ALA A 102 -5.40 17.72 -15.15
CA ALA A 102 -6.58 17.05 -15.69
C ALA A 102 -7.48 16.53 -14.57
N PHE A 103 -8.77 16.61 -14.83
CA PHE A 103 -9.82 16.07 -13.98
C PHE A 103 -10.86 15.42 -14.89
N PRO A 104 -10.59 14.20 -15.40
CA PRO A 104 -11.47 13.52 -16.33
C PRO A 104 -12.82 13.21 -15.73
N GLU A 105 -13.74 12.72 -16.54
CA GLU A 105 -15.06 12.34 -16.07
C GLU A 105 -14.99 11.15 -15.11
N LEU A 106 -15.97 11.14 -14.20
CA LEU A 106 -16.18 10.07 -13.24
C LEU A 106 -16.47 8.76 -13.96
N SER A 107 -15.68 7.73 -13.69
CA SER A 107 -15.91 6.38 -14.20
C SER A 107 -16.57 5.51 -13.14
N ARG A 108 -17.49 4.64 -13.58
CA ARG A 108 -18.13 3.64 -12.74
C ARG A 108 -17.56 2.28 -13.10
N MET A 109 -17.11 1.57 -12.10
CA MET A 109 -16.67 0.17 -12.24
C MET A 109 -17.76 -0.70 -11.60
N GLU A 110 -18.43 -1.47 -12.41
CA GLU A 110 -19.42 -2.44 -11.95
C GLU A 110 -18.73 -3.78 -11.75
N SER A 111 -18.82 -4.30 -10.53
CA SER A 111 -18.47 -5.67 -10.19
C SER A 111 -19.77 -6.40 -9.83
N GLU A 112 -19.78 -7.74 -9.90
CA GLU A 112 -20.99 -8.57 -9.64
C GLU A 112 -21.70 -8.24 -8.32
N GLN A 113 -20.99 -7.66 -7.35
CA GLN A 113 -21.53 -7.40 -6.01
C GLN A 113 -21.65 -5.91 -5.67
N GLN A 114 -20.87 -5.03 -6.32
CA GLN A 114 -20.81 -3.61 -5.93
C GLN A 114 -20.42 -2.71 -7.11
N THR A 115 -20.99 -1.52 -7.12
CA THR A 115 -20.56 -0.43 -7.99
C THR A 115 -19.54 0.41 -7.25
N VAL A 116 -18.38 0.64 -7.86
CA VAL A 116 -17.31 1.50 -7.35
C VAL A 116 -17.18 2.72 -8.23
N LEU A 117 -17.19 3.90 -7.64
CA LEU A 117 -16.90 5.15 -8.32
C LEU A 117 -15.39 5.34 -8.37
N ARG A 118 -14.87 5.68 -9.53
CA ARG A 118 -13.44 5.96 -9.74
C ARG A 118 -13.29 7.34 -10.35
N GLN A 119 -12.53 8.18 -9.67
CA GLN A 119 -12.14 9.49 -10.15
C GLN A 119 -10.62 9.57 -10.29
N GLU A 120 -10.15 10.02 -11.42
CA GLU A 120 -8.75 10.29 -11.67
C GLU A 120 -8.50 11.79 -11.56
N VAL A 121 -7.38 12.18 -10.93
CA VAL A 121 -6.92 13.56 -10.85
C VAL A 121 -5.45 13.60 -11.20
N VAL A 122 -5.08 14.54 -12.05
CA VAL A 122 -3.69 14.73 -12.47
C VAL A 122 -3.22 16.10 -12.04
N PHE A 123 -2.12 16.15 -11.28
CA PHE A 123 -1.50 17.37 -10.81
C PHE A 123 -0.11 17.54 -11.43
N ASN A 124 0.26 18.79 -11.72
CA ASN A 124 1.61 19.16 -12.13
C ASN A 124 2.21 20.10 -11.09
N GLY A 125 3.49 19.89 -10.80
CA GLY A 125 4.21 20.73 -9.87
C GLY A 125 5.63 20.26 -9.62
N ASP A 126 6.27 20.85 -8.60
CA ASP A 126 7.52 20.33 -8.06
C ASP A 126 7.27 19.06 -7.25
N PHE A 127 8.24 18.15 -7.23
CA PHE A 127 8.09 16.86 -6.55
C PHE A 127 7.77 17.00 -5.06
N HIS A 128 8.44 17.93 -4.35
CA HIS A 128 8.19 18.16 -2.92
C HIS A 128 6.78 18.71 -2.67
N SER A 129 6.33 19.63 -3.49
CA SER A 129 4.97 20.18 -3.44
C SER A 129 3.91 19.12 -3.68
N LEU A 130 4.12 18.25 -4.67
CA LEU A 130 3.23 17.14 -4.98
C LEU A 130 3.19 16.08 -3.87
N LEU A 131 4.33 15.81 -3.22
CA LEU A 131 4.39 14.91 -2.08
C LEU A 131 3.63 15.47 -0.87
N ALA A 132 3.77 16.76 -0.59
CA ALA A 132 3.02 17.43 0.46
C ALA A 132 1.50 17.45 0.18
N LEU A 133 1.12 17.69 -1.08
CA LEU A 133 -0.26 17.62 -1.53
C LEU A 133 -0.84 16.21 -1.36
N GLN A 134 -0.10 15.16 -1.74
CA GLN A 134 -0.52 13.77 -1.52
C GLN A 134 -0.78 13.50 -0.04
N HIS A 135 0.17 13.88 0.83
CA HIS A 135 0.02 13.68 2.27
C HIS A 135 -1.19 14.42 2.83
N ALA A 136 -1.46 15.65 2.36
CA ALA A 136 -2.65 16.40 2.72
C ALA A 136 -3.94 15.70 2.26
N LEU A 137 -3.96 15.13 1.05
CA LEU A 137 -5.10 14.36 0.54
C LEU A 137 -5.38 13.14 1.41
N ASP A 138 -4.36 12.40 1.84
CA ASP A 138 -4.51 11.21 2.70
C ASP A 138 -5.15 11.54 4.07
N THR A 139 -5.04 12.78 4.52
CA THR A 139 -5.61 13.22 5.80
C THR A 139 -7.07 13.70 5.70
N ILE A 140 -7.55 14.01 4.52
CA ILE A 140 -8.91 14.51 4.32
C ILE A 140 -9.91 13.35 4.40
N ARG A 141 -10.95 13.55 5.20
CA ARG A 141 -12.06 12.59 5.29
C ARG A 141 -13.05 12.82 4.15
N ASN A 142 -13.74 11.78 3.73
CA ASN A 142 -14.84 11.80 2.75
C ASN A 142 -14.43 12.09 1.29
N ILE A 143 -13.16 12.02 0.94
CA ILE A 143 -12.72 12.09 -0.46
C ILE A 143 -12.66 10.71 -1.13
N GLY A 144 -12.90 9.65 -0.40
CA GLY A 144 -12.74 8.27 -0.87
C GLY A 144 -11.40 7.66 -0.47
N LEU A 145 -11.07 6.55 -1.09
CA LEU A 145 -9.82 5.82 -0.89
C LEU A 145 -8.86 6.14 -2.04
N VAL A 146 -7.61 6.41 -1.73
CA VAL A 146 -6.55 6.47 -2.73
C VAL A 146 -6.27 5.05 -3.23
N GLY A 147 -6.77 4.73 -4.43
CA GLY A 147 -6.63 3.41 -5.04
C GLY A 147 -5.36 3.24 -5.88
N GLY A 148 -4.73 4.34 -6.27
CA GLY A 148 -3.50 4.31 -7.04
C GLY A 148 -2.81 5.67 -7.10
N LEU A 149 -1.48 5.62 -7.11
CA LEU A 149 -0.60 6.78 -7.21
C LEU A 149 0.47 6.51 -8.28
N SER A 150 0.72 7.49 -9.11
CA SER A 150 1.80 7.41 -10.11
C SER A 150 2.47 8.76 -10.27
N TYR A 151 3.79 8.78 -10.06
CA TYR A 151 4.63 9.94 -10.33
C TYR A 151 5.34 9.75 -11.66
N ASN A 152 5.22 10.74 -12.54
CA ASN A 152 5.93 10.75 -13.80
C ASN A 152 6.70 12.05 -13.93
N ARG A 153 8.01 11.97 -14.10
CA ARG A 153 8.88 13.12 -14.31
C ARG A 153 9.09 13.34 -15.80
N ASN A 154 8.71 14.52 -16.27
CA ASN A 154 9.07 14.93 -17.64
C ASN A 154 10.49 15.52 -17.62
N PRO A 155 11.50 14.83 -18.18
CA PRO A 155 12.89 15.30 -18.14
C PRO A 155 13.10 16.60 -18.91
N ARG A 156 12.22 16.94 -19.87
CA ARG A 156 12.33 18.14 -20.66
C ARG A 156 11.71 19.37 -19.99
N ALA A 157 10.67 19.17 -19.17
CA ALA A 157 9.92 20.28 -18.57
C ALA A 157 10.33 20.57 -17.12
N LEU A 158 11.24 19.79 -16.51
CA LEU A 158 11.62 19.86 -15.09
C LEU A 158 10.42 19.76 -14.13
N GLN A 159 9.26 19.40 -14.64
CA GLN A 159 8.02 19.25 -13.88
C GLN A 159 7.71 17.79 -13.64
N THR A 160 7.15 17.53 -12.47
CA THR A 160 6.65 16.21 -12.10
C THR A 160 5.13 16.22 -12.23
N THR A 161 4.61 15.16 -12.80
CA THR A 161 3.16 14.91 -12.88
C THR A 161 2.79 13.85 -11.85
N LEU A 162 1.81 14.14 -11.02
CA LEU A 162 1.22 13.20 -10.06
C LEU A 162 -0.18 12.83 -10.54
N LYS A 163 -0.38 11.56 -10.81
CA LYS A 163 -1.67 10.97 -11.15
C LYS A 163 -2.21 10.22 -9.94
N ILE A 164 -3.37 10.60 -9.45
CA ILE A 164 -4.05 9.99 -8.31
C ILE A 164 -5.34 9.37 -8.79
N GLN A 165 -5.61 8.15 -8.36
CA GLN A 165 -6.89 7.47 -8.55
C GLN A 165 -7.60 7.37 -7.22
N LEU A 166 -8.78 7.95 -7.13
CA LEU A 166 -9.64 7.94 -5.96
C LEU A 166 -10.82 7.00 -6.20
N LEU A 167 -11.10 6.15 -5.23
CA LEU A 167 -12.17 5.18 -5.26
C LEU A 167 -13.17 5.52 -4.16
N ALA A 168 -14.46 5.44 -4.48
CA ALA A 168 -15.52 5.65 -3.51
C ALA A 168 -16.69 4.71 -3.78
N LEU A 169 -17.50 4.52 -2.77
CA LEU A 169 -18.72 3.71 -2.86
C LEU A 169 -19.93 4.64 -2.93
N PRO A 170 -20.84 4.48 -3.91
CA PRO A 170 -22.05 5.26 -3.97
C PRO A 170 -22.95 4.94 -2.78
N GLU A 171 -23.44 5.96 -2.12
CA GLU A 171 -24.50 5.79 -1.14
C GLU A 171 -25.77 5.35 -1.87
N ARG A 172 -26.26 4.15 -1.57
CA ARG A 172 -27.56 3.70 -2.08
C ARG A 172 -28.65 4.57 -1.44
N ARG A 173 -29.18 5.53 -2.18
CA ARG A 173 -30.47 6.10 -1.80
C ARG A 173 -31.50 5.00 -1.95
N ASN A 174 -31.99 4.47 -0.83
CA ASN A 174 -33.23 3.69 -0.87
C ASN A 174 -34.32 4.60 -1.42
N PRO A 175 -35.05 4.15 -2.44
CA PRO A 175 -36.17 4.87 -2.99
C PRO A 175 -37.27 5.10 -1.94
#